data_ef2c87e81ea728c091377f2ac4664adf
#
_entry.id   ef2c87e81ea728c091377f2ac4664adf
#
_cell.length_a   1.000
_cell.length_b   1.000
_cell.length_c   1.000
_cell.angle_alpha   90.00
_cell.angle_beta   90.00
_cell.angle_gamma   90.00
#
_symmetry.space_group_name_H-M   'P 1'
#
loop_
_entity.id
_entity.type
_entity.pdbx_description
1 polymer ?
#
loop_
_entity_poly.entity_id
_entity_poly.type
_entity_poly.pdbx_seq_one_letter_code
_entity_poly.pdbx_strand_id
1 'polypeptide(L)'
;MKLSHPLVTVLFAISLFSCHERANENDLYNTKATVPEKFNIAKMQLVVINTSINKKDSTMSILYGNKLAYGQLKQGISSVKSGELLALVSWKQQADIHWFGANIPGKLLSVEYVRANSTGNGAEYEKLLAPALKEDANTTDSLQREAFILSQRPSVMP
;
A
#
# COMPACT_ATOMS: atom_id res chain seq x y z
N MET A 1 -41.61 46.84 19.37
CA MET A 1 -40.47 47.02 18.45
C MET A 1 -40.69 46.13 17.23
N LYS A 2 -40.99 46.70 16.06
CA LYS A 2 -41.12 45.93 14.80
C LYS A 2 -39.70 45.74 14.23
N LEU A 3 -39.19 44.54 14.40
CA LEU A 3 -37.92 44.17 13.76
C LEU A 3 -38.15 44.21 12.24
N SER A 4 -37.48 45.12 11.56
CA SER A 4 -37.73 45.37 10.14
C SER A 4 -37.30 44.15 9.32
N HIS A 5 -38.21 43.61 8.53
CA HIS A 5 -37.99 42.44 7.63
C HIS A 5 -36.70 42.50 6.78
N PRO A 6 -36.20 43.68 6.34
CA PRO A 6 -34.96 43.76 5.56
C PRO A 6 -33.70 43.31 6.33
N LEU A 7 -33.67 43.49 7.67
CA LEU A 7 -32.50 43.10 8.48
C LEU A 7 -32.36 41.56 8.57
N VAL A 8 -33.50 40.87 8.68
CA VAL A 8 -33.51 39.39 8.71
C VAL A 8 -33.13 38.80 7.37
N THR A 9 -33.55 39.43 6.27
CA THR A 9 -33.21 38.97 4.89
C THR A 9 -31.73 39.13 4.59
N VAL A 10 -31.10 40.22 5.05
CA VAL A 10 -29.64 40.44 4.87
C VAL A 10 -28.84 39.43 5.69
N LEU A 11 -29.26 39.11 6.92
CA LEU A 11 -28.56 38.11 7.75
C LEU A 11 -28.64 36.71 7.16
N PHE A 12 -29.77 36.36 6.52
CA PHE A 12 -29.92 35.06 5.84
C PHE A 12 -29.11 34.95 4.55
N ALA A 13 -28.91 36.06 3.83
CA ALA A 13 -28.11 36.08 2.61
C ALA A 13 -26.62 35.91 2.89
N ILE A 14 -26.10 36.36 4.05
CA ILE A 14 -24.69 36.22 4.43
C ILE A 14 -24.32 34.78 4.79
N SER A 15 -25.28 33.99 5.30
CA SER A 15 -25.03 32.58 5.67
C SER A 15 -24.86 31.64 4.47
N LEU A 16 -25.12 32.07 3.23
CA LEU A 16 -24.97 31.28 2.02
C LEU A 16 -23.58 31.37 1.39
N PHE A 17 -22.71 32.26 1.85
CA PHE A 17 -21.32 32.33 1.47
C PHE A 17 -20.45 31.40 2.36
N SER A 18 -20.85 30.16 2.51
CA SER A 18 -19.97 29.12 3.03
C SER A 18 -18.87 28.90 1.98
N CYS A 19 -17.68 29.39 2.27
CA CYS A 19 -16.49 29.14 1.45
C CYS A 19 -16.32 27.64 1.33
N HIS A 20 -16.64 27.09 0.18
CA HIS A 20 -16.22 25.77 -0.21
C HIS A 20 -14.73 25.90 -0.63
N GLU A 21 -13.83 25.71 0.32
CA GLU A 21 -12.41 25.55 0.02
C GLU A 21 -12.29 24.33 -0.90
N ARG A 22 -12.01 24.57 -2.19
CA ARG A 22 -11.68 23.47 -3.11
C ARG A 22 -10.39 22.87 -2.62
N ALA A 23 -10.46 21.61 -2.16
CA ALA A 23 -9.27 20.83 -1.88
C ALA A 23 -8.35 20.90 -3.12
N ASN A 24 -7.10 21.26 -2.91
CA ASN A 24 -6.12 21.26 -4.00
C ASN A 24 -5.99 19.82 -4.49
N GLU A 25 -6.13 19.57 -5.80
CA GLU A 25 -6.02 18.22 -6.37
C GLU A 25 -4.69 17.54 -5.98
N ASN A 26 -3.63 18.32 -5.78
CA ASN A 26 -2.34 17.81 -5.31
C ASN A 26 -2.38 17.24 -3.88
N ASP A 27 -3.35 17.65 -3.06
CA ASP A 27 -3.51 17.16 -1.69
C ASP A 27 -4.34 15.85 -1.64
N LEU A 28 -5.02 15.51 -2.73
CA LEU A 28 -5.81 14.28 -2.84
C LEU A 28 -4.95 13.04 -3.09
N TYR A 29 -3.73 13.22 -3.60
CA TYR A 29 -2.84 12.13 -3.96
C TYR A 29 -1.55 12.18 -3.16
N ASN A 30 -1.26 11.10 -2.43
CA ASN A 30 0.03 10.94 -1.77
C ASN A 30 1.10 10.48 -2.78
N THR A 31 1.67 11.43 -3.50
CA THR A 31 2.69 11.16 -4.53
C THR A 31 3.93 10.46 -3.98
N LYS A 32 4.26 10.65 -2.70
CA LYS A 32 5.40 9.98 -2.04
C LYS A 32 5.21 8.48 -1.90
N ALA A 33 3.94 8.03 -1.81
CA ALA A 33 3.58 6.62 -1.69
C ALA A 33 3.40 5.94 -3.06
N THR A 34 3.46 6.69 -4.15
CA THR A 34 3.22 6.16 -5.48
C THR A 34 4.29 5.13 -5.86
N VAL A 35 3.84 3.99 -6.33
CA VAL A 35 4.71 2.93 -6.86
C VAL A 35 4.98 3.22 -8.33
N PRO A 36 6.23 3.12 -8.80
CA PRO A 36 6.57 3.36 -10.21
C PRO A 36 5.79 2.47 -11.18
N GLU A 37 5.51 2.98 -12.39
CA GLU A 37 4.71 2.29 -13.41
C GLU A 37 5.20 0.88 -13.77
N LYS A 38 6.51 0.63 -13.64
CA LYS A 38 7.05 -0.72 -13.88
C LYS A 38 6.50 -1.76 -12.91
N PHE A 39 6.01 -1.36 -11.74
CA PHE A 39 5.22 -2.20 -10.84
C PHE A 39 3.73 -1.91 -11.06
N ASN A 40 3.12 -2.59 -12.00
CA ASN A 40 1.71 -2.39 -12.31
C ASN A 40 0.87 -3.58 -11.84
N ILE A 41 0.20 -3.39 -10.69
CA ILE A 41 -0.63 -4.42 -10.03
C ILE A 41 -1.67 -4.99 -10.98
N ALA A 42 -2.33 -4.14 -11.77
CA ALA A 42 -3.40 -4.56 -12.68
C ALA A 42 -2.85 -5.39 -13.85
N LYS A 43 -1.75 -4.95 -14.48
CA LYS A 43 -1.09 -5.71 -15.56
C LYS A 43 -0.55 -7.05 -15.08
N MET A 44 -0.06 -7.10 -13.83
CA MET A 44 0.45 -8.32 -13.22
C MET A 44 -0.66 -9.20 -12.63
N GLN A 45 -1.93 -8.77 -12.71
CA GLN A 45 -3.10 -9.48 -12.18
C GLN A 45 -2.96 -9.85 -10.70
N LEU A 46 -2.37 -8.96 -9.90
CA LEU A 46 -2.15 -9.17 -8.49
C LEU A 46 -3.37 -8.72 -7.68
N VAL A 47 -3.67 -9.48 -6.63
CA VAL A 47 -4.67 -9.16 -5.62
C VAL A 47 -3.99 -8.95 -4.27
N VAL A 48 -4.61 -8.18 -3.39
CA VAL A 48 -4.11 -7.99 -2.02
C VAL A 48 -4.29 -9.30 -1.25
N ILE A 49 -3.23 -9.77 -0.61
CA ILE A 49 -3.24 -10.92 0.28
C ILE A 49 -3.41 -10.45 1.72
N ASN A 50 -2.52 -9.59 2.20
CA ASN A 50 -2.66 -8.97 3.50
C ASN A 50 -1.97 -7.59 3.55
N THR A 51 -2.22 -6.89 4.65
CA THR A 51 -1.53 -5.65 5.02
C THR A 51 -0.90 -5.81 6.39
N SER A 52 0.27 -5.25 6.60
CA SER A 52 0.98 -5.31 7.86
C SER A 52 1.60 -3.99 8.25
N ILE A 53 1.70 -3.76 9.57
CA ILE A 53 2.31 -2.59 10.17
C ILE A 53 3.42 -3.07 11.10
N ASN A 54 4.65 -2.63 10.83
CA ASN A 54 5.78 -2.84 11.74
C ASN A 54 6.04 -1.55 12.52
N LYS A 55 5.62 -1.54 13.78
CA LYS A 55 5.79 -0.38 14.66
C LYS A 55 7.24 -0.09 15.00
N LYS A 56 8.10 -1.13 15.11
CA LYS A 56 9.51 -0.98 15.44
C LYS A 56 10.26 -0.18 14.38
N ASP A 57 10.02 -0.52 13.11
CA ASP A 57 10.69 0.11 11.98
C ASP A 57 9.88 1.27 11.41
N SER A 58 8.67 1.51 11.94
CA SER A 58 7.69 2.48 11.44
C SER A 58 7.44 2.29 9.94
N THR A 59 7.09 1.06 9.55
CA THR A 59 6.78 0.70 8.16
C THR A 59 5.39 0.13 8.02
N MET A 60 4.82 0.31 6.84
CA MET A 60 3.58 -0.32 6.39
C MET A 60 3.89 -1.12 5.14
N SER A 61 3.29 -2.30 5.03
CA SER A 61 3.51 -3.16 3.87
C SER A 61 2.21 -3.78 3.40
N ILE A 62 2.09 -3.96 2.09
CA ILE A 62 1.00 -4.70 1.45
C ILE A 62 1.63 -5.87 0.69
N LEU A 63 1.18 -7.08 1.02
CA LEU A 63 1.51 -8.26 0.25
C LEU A 63 0.47 -8.46 -0.84
N TYR A 64 0.94 -8.49 -2.07
CA TYR A 64 0.18 -8.84 -3.26
C TYR A 64 0.57 -10.22 -3.74
N GLY A 65 -0.33 -10.90 -4.42
CA GLY A 65 -0.04 -12.14 -5.12
C GLY A 65 -1.01 -12.38 -6.26
N ASN A 66 -0.61 -13.21 -7.22
CA ASN A 66 -1.56 -13.68 -8.22
C ASN A 66 -2.52 -14.72 -7.61
N LYS A 67 -3.56 -15.12 -8.36
CA LYS A 67 -4.58 -16.05 -7.87
C LYS A 67 -4.00 -17.39 -7.40
N LEU A 68 -2.93 -17.87 -8.04
CA LEU A 68 -2.26 -19.12 -7.65
C LEU A 68 -1.60 -18.98 -6.27
N ALA A 69 -0.77 -17.95 -6.09
CA ALA A 69 -0.11 -17.67 -4.82
C ALA A 69 -1.13 -17.40 -3.69
N TYR A 70 -2.22 -16.67 -3.97
CA TYR A 70 -3.31 -16.47 -3.00
C TYR A 70 -3.90 -17.80 -2.54
N GLY A 71 -4.19 -18.71 -3.48
CA GLY A 71 -4.76 -20.03 -3.19
C GLY A 71 -3.83 -20.88 -2.32
N GLN A 72 -2.53 -20.87 -2.58
CA GLN A 72 -1.52 -21.60 -1.81
C GLN A 72 -1.41 -21.06 -0.37
N LEU A 73 -1.25 -19.74 -0.21
CA LEU A 73 -1.14 -19.12 1.11
C LEU A 73 -2.43 -19.29 1.94
N LYS A 74 -3.61 -19.32 1.30
CA LYS A 74 -4.88 -19.60 1.96
C LYS A 74 -4.91 -21.02 2.54
N GLN A 75 -4.28 -21.99 1.88
CA GLN A 75 -4.16 -23.37 2.35
C GLN A 75 -3.03 -23.58 3.36
N GLY A 76 -2.28 -22.54 3.70
CA GLY A 76 -1.15 -22.63 4.61
C GLY A 76 0.13 -23.19 3.98
N ILE A 77 0.18 -23.32 2.66
CA ILE A 77 1.33 -23.83 1.94
C ILE A 77 2.35 -22.71 1.79
N SER A 78 3.57 -22.93 2.28
CA SER A 78 4.67 -21.95 2.29
C SER A 78 5.77 -22.28 1.27
N SER A 79 5.45 -23.06 0.24
CA SER A 79 6.34 -23.33 -0.90
C SER A 79 5.81 -22.62 -2.14
N VAL A 80 6.71 -22.26 -3.04
CA VAL A 80 6.37 -21.59 -4.31
C VAL A 80 6.29 -22.62 -5.43
N LYS A 81 5.24 -22.54 -6.23
CA LYS A 81 5.05 -23.38 -7.42
C LYS A 81 5.16 -22.55 -8.68
N SER A 82 5.43 -23.23 -9.79
CA SER A 82 5.49 -22.59 -11.10
C SER A 82 4.28 -21.72 -11.40
N GLY A 83 4.51 -20.51 -11.89
CA GLY A 83 3.49 -19.51 -12.19
C GLY A 83 3.01 -18.68 -11.00
N GLU A 84 3.47 -18.96 -9.78
CA GLU A 84 3.17 -18.13 -8.61
C GLU A 84 4.06 -16.89 -8.57
N LEU A 85 3.44 -15.78 -8.16
CA LEU A 85 4.09 -14.49 -7.97
C LEU A 85 3.53 -13.83 -6.72
N LEU A 86 4.45 -13.47 -5.83
CA LEU A 86 4.19 -12.64 -4.66
C LEU A 86 5.00 -11.35 -4.76
N ALA A 87 4.42 -10.24 -4.29
CA ALA A 87 5.09 -8.95 -4.24
C ALA A 87 4.77 -8.24 -2.94
N LEU A 88 5.76 -8.03 -2.09
CA LEU A 88 5.63 -7.25 -0.86
C LEU A 88 6.09 -5.82 -1.11
N VAL A 89 5.17 -4.89 -1.07
CA VAL A 89 5.46 -3.46 -1.21
C VAL A 89 5.52 -2.82 0.17
N SER A 90 6.60 -2.11 0.46
CA SER A 90 6.85 -1.52 1.78
C SER A 90 7.06 -0.01 1.69
N TRP A 91 6.40 0.70 2.62
CA TRP A 91 6.49 2.15 2.77
C TRP A 91 6.93 2.53 4.18
N LYS A 92 7.57 3.69 4.33
CA LYS A 92 7.70 4.34 5.62
C LYS A 92 6.34 4.88 6.04
N GLN A 93 6.00 4.73 7.34
CA GLN A 93 4.80 5.39 7.88
C GLN A 93 5.00 6.90 7.93
N GLN A 94 3.93 7.64 7.69
CA GLN A 94 3.83 9.06 8.01
C GLN A 94 2.50 9.35 8.68
N ALA A 95 2.47 10.37 9.54
CA ALA A 95 1.22 10.84 10.14
C ALA A 95 0.30 11.39 9.05
N ASP A 96 -0.98 11.09 9.17
CA ASP A 96 -2.01 11.71 8.33
C ASP A 96 -2.23 13.15 8.80
N ILE A 97 -2.18 14.11 7.87
CA ILE A 97 -2.38 15.53 8.19
C ILE A 97 -3.85 15.88 8.46
N HIS A 98 -4.78 15.04 8.00
CA HIS A 98 -6.23 15.26 8.13
C HIS A 98 -6.85 14.49 9.30
N TRP A 99 -6.20 13.39 9.75
CA TRP A 99 -6.75 12.51 10.78
C TRP A 99 -5.75 12.33 11.92
N PHE A 100 -6.03 13.01 13.04
CA PHE A 100 -5.17 12.94 14.22
C PHE A 100 -4.98 11.50 14.71
N GLY A 101 -3.72 11.11 14.88
CA GLY A 101 -3.34 9.77 15.34
C GLY A 101 -3.36 8.69 14.26
N ALA A 102 -3.83 8.99 13.05
CA ALA A 102 -3.75 8.05 11.93
C ALA A 102 -2.37 8.07 11.27
N ASN A 103 -1.96 6.91 10.75
CA ASN A 103 -0.76 6.77 9.93
C ASN A 103 -1.14 6.25 8.55
N ILE A 104 -0.51 6.83 7.54
CA ILE A 104 -0.68 6.46 6.14
C ILE A 104 0.65 6.03 5.54
N PRO A 105 0.65 5.32 4.39
CA PRO A 105 1.85 5.06 3.63
C PRO A 105 2.51 6.39 3.23
N GLY A 106 3.78 6.54 3.60
CA GLY A 106 4.60 7.68 3.20
C GLY A 106 5.53 7.32 2.05
N LYS A 107 6.83 7.60 2.20
CA LYS A 107 7.82 7.28 1.16
C LYS A 107 7.89 5.78 0.89
N LEU A 108 7.80 5.40 -0.40
CA LEU A 108 8.09 4.03 -0.85
C LEU A 108 9.52 3.65 -0.46
N LEU A 109 9.71 2.46 0.06
CA LEU A 109 11.02 1.91 0.46
C LEU A 109 11.48 0.83 -0.52
N SER A 110 10.67 -0.20 -0.71
CA SER A 110 11.04 -1.36 -1.53
C SER A 110 9.83 -2.07 -2.11
N VAL A 111 10.12 -2.85 -3.15
CA VAL A 111 9.27 -3.92 -3.66
C VAL A 111 10.08 -5.20 -3.61
N GLU A 112 9.58 -6.23 -2.94
CA GLU A 112 10.21 -7.52 -2.81
C GLU A 112 9.37 -8.58 -3.54
N TYR A 113 9.98 -9.33 -4.43
CA TYR A 113 9.31 -10.40 -5.17
C TYR A 113 9.72 -11.76 -4.66
N VAL A 114 8.76 -12.69 -4.66
CA VAL A 114 9.01 -14.13 -4.53
C VAL A 114 8.26 -14.82 -5.66
N ARG A 115 8.99 -15.58 -6.45
CA ARG A 115 8.47 -16.34 -7.60
C ARG A 115 9.14 -17.71 -7.69
N ALA A 116 8.57 -18.65 -8.43
CA ALA A 116 9.24 -19.90 -8.71
C ALA A 116 10.50 -19.62 -9.55
N ASN A 117 11.58 -20.31 -9.23
CA ASN A 117 12.79 -20.25 -10.05
C ASN A 117 12.55 -20.89 -11.43
N SER A 118 13.51 -20.71 -12.35
CA SER A 118 13.43 -21.21 -13.72
C SER A 118 13.31 -22.74 -13.83
N THR A 119 13.74 -23.47 -12.82
CA THR A 119 13.61 -24.94 -12.75
C THR A 119 12.28 -25.42 -12.13
N GLY A 120 11.51 -24.51 -11.55
CA GLY A 120 10.24 -24.82 -10.87
C GLY A 120 10.38 -25.50 -9.49
N ASN A 121 11.60 -25.73 -9.02
CA ASN A 121 11.88 -26.50 -7.79
C ASN A 121 12.38 -25.63 -6.63
N GLY A 122 12.03 -24.36 -6.58
CA GLY A 122 12.41 -23.44 -5.50
C GLY A 122 11.92 -22.05 -5.75
N ALA A 123 12.13 -21.19 -4.76
CA ALA A 123 11.81 -19.78 -4.86
C ALA A 123 13.01 -18.97 -5.34
N GLU A 124 12.74 -17.91 -6.07
CA GLU A 124 13.66 -16.84 -6.40
C GLU A 124 13.15 -15.58 -5.70
N TYR A 125 14.03 -14.96 -4.89
CA TYR A 125 13.76 -13.72 -4.19
C TYR A 125 14.53 -12.58 -4.84
N GLU A 126 13.83 -11.47 -5.06
CA GLU A 126 14.38 -10.23 -5.60
C GLU A 126 13.88 -9.06 -4.79
N LYS A 127 14.77 -8.13 -4.42
CA LYS A 127 14.41 -6.89 -3.74
C LYS A 127 14.82 -5.69 -4.55
N LEU A 128 13.87 -4.81 -4.79
CA LEU A 128 14.06 -3.57 -5.52
C LEU A 128 13.91 -2.38 -4.57
N LEU A 129 14.89 -1.48 -4.55
CA LEU A 129 14.89 -0.28 -3.72
C LEU A 129 14.31 0.93 -4.45
N ALA A 130 13.46 1.66 -3.75
CA ALA A 130 12.90 2.92 -4.24
C ALA A 130 13.94 4.06 -4.20
N PRO A 131 13.74 5.14 -5.02
CA PRO A 131 12.59 5.39 -5.87
C PRO A 131 12.65 4.72 -7.25
N ALA A 132 13.83 4.38 -7.74
CA ALA A 132 14.00 3.88 -9.10
C ALA A 132 13.73 2.37 -9.25
N LEU A 133 13.43 1.67 -8.16
CA LEU A 133 13.30 0.21 -8.08
C LEU A 133 14.52 -0.47 -8.72
N LYS A 134 15.69 -0.16 -8.19
CA LYS A 134 16.95 -0.84 -8.55
C LYS A 134 17.14 -2.04 -7.64
N GLU A 135 17.71 -3.09 -8.19
CA GLU A 135 18.04 -4.31 -7.44
C GLU A 135 18.95 -3.98 -6.24
N ASP A 136 18.60 -4.54 -5.08
CA ASP A 136 19.42 -4.47 -3.88
C ASP A 136 20.48 -5.56 -3.94
N ALA A 137 21.70 -5.19 -4.29
CA ALA A 137 22.82 -6.13 -4.35
C ALA A 137 23.20 -6.73 -2.97
N ASN A 138 22.66 -6.17 -1.87
CA ASN A 138 23.03 -6.53 -0.50
C ASN A 138 21.91 -7.39 0.14
N THR A 139 21.70 -8.59 -0.39
CA THR A 139 20.63 -9.51 0.01
C THR A 139 21.08 -10.51 1.10
N THR A 140 21.79 -10.05 2.12
CA THR A 140 22.28 -10.90 3.22
C THR A 140 21.15 -11.69 3.91
N ASP A 141 19.92 -11.15 3.93
CA ASP A 141 18.77 -11.73 4.62
C ASP A 141 17.72 -12.33 3.64
N SER A 142 18.09 -12.63 2.41
CA SER A 142 17.14 -13.07 1.38
C SER A 142 16.27 -14.26 1.80
N LEU A 143 16.88 -15.30 2.39
CA LEU A 143 16.18 -16.50 2.85
C LEU A 143 15.17 -16.20 3.97
N GLN A 144 15.54 -15.31 4.91
CA GLN A 144 14.63 -14.91 5.99
C GLN A 144 13.45 -14.09 5.45
N ARG A 145 13.72 -13.20 4.49
CA ARG A 145 12.69 -12.36 3.85
C ARG A 145 11.74 -13.21 3.01
N GLU A 146 12.28 -14.14 2.23
CA GLU A 146 11.48 -15.12 1.48
C GLU A 146 10.58 -15.93 2.42
N ALA A 147 11.16 -16.52 3.47
CA ALA A 147 10.42 -17.29 4.46
C ALA A 147 9.32 -16.45 5.14
N PHE A 148 9.62 -15.18 5.46
CA PHE A 148 8.63 -14.25 6.00
C PHE A 148 7.47 -14.04 5.04
N ILE A 149 7.74 -13.77 3.75
CA ILE A 149 6.70 -13.55 2.74
C ILE A 149 5.83 -14.80 2.57
N LEU A 150 6.45 -15.96 2.51
CA LEU A 150 5.76 -17.25 2.35
C LEU A 150 4.98 -17.69 3.61
N SER A 151 5.33 -17.16 4.77
CA SER A 151 4.60 -17.43 6.02
C SER A 151 3.30 -16.63 6.16
N GLN A 152 3.11 -15.59 5.34
CA GLN A 152 1.93 -14.73 5.42
C GLN A 152 0.65 -15.49 5.03
N ARG A 153 -0.47 -15.04 5.58
CA ARG A 153 -1.79 -15.61 5.28
C ARG A 153 -2.71 -14.51 4.79
N PRO A 154 -3.64 -14.82 3.88
CA PRO A 154 -4.65 -13.87 3.46
C PRO A 154 -5.43 -13.33 4.67
N SER A 155 -5.63 -12.02 4.69
CA SER A 155 -6.53 -11.39 5.65
C SER A 155 -7.93 -11.91 5.43
N VAL A 156 -8.53 -12.49 6.47
CA VAL A 156 -9.94 -12.87 6.46
C VAL A 156 -10.71 -11.62 6.86
N MET A 157 -11.46 -11.04 5.93
CA MET A 157 -12.48 -10.06 6.32
C MET A 157 -13.62 -10.84 6.98
N PRO A 158 -14.07 -10.41 8.17
CA PRO A 158 -15.22 -11.03 8.85
C PRO A 158 -16.51 -10.84 8.06
#